data_7bcb170530bd67bd027fdcf4fedb1ad7
#
_entry.id   7bcb170530bd67bd027fdcf4fedb1ad7
#
_cell.length_a   1.000
_cell.length_b   1.000
_cell.length_c   1.000
_cell.angle_alpha   90.00
_cell.angle_beta   90.00
_cell.angle_gamma   90.00
#
_symmetry.space_group_name_H-M   'P 1'
#
loop_
_entity.id
_entity.type
_entity.pdbx_description
1 polymer ?
#
loop_
_entity_poly.entity_id
_entity_poly.type
_entity_poly.pdbx_seq_one_letter_code
_entity_poly.pdbx_strand_id
1 'polypeptide(L)'
;MSGIDQSKIRNFCIIAHIDHGKSTLADRIIQKTGLLTEREMQDQVLDNMDLERERGITIKAQAVRTVYKAADGEEYILNMIDTPGHVDFNYEVSRSLAACDGALLVVDASQGIEAQTLANVYLALDHDLDVFPVINKVDLPSAEPDRVIAEIEDVIGLEAQDAPRISAKTGLNVDEVLEQIVRKIPAPEGDPTEPLKALIFDSVYDAYRGVIISCRVMEGSVKKGTRIRMMATGAVEEVVEVGYFGAGRLIPCDELSAGMVGYITASIKNVRDTRVGDTVTDADRPCAEALPGYKKVNPMVYCGMYPADGAQYGDLRDALEKLQLNDASLFYEPETSAALGFGFRCGFLGLLHLEIIQERLEREYNLDLVTTAPSVIYKVHKTDGTVIDLTNPSNLPDPSEIDYMEEPLVKAEIMVTTDYIGPIMELCQQRRGQYQGMEYMETTRAMLHYHLPLNEIIYDFFDALKSRSKGYASFDYELLGYERSELVKLDILVNKEEVDALSFIVFEGSAYERGRKMCEKLKEEIPRQLFEIPIQAAVGSKIIARETVRAMRKDVLAKCYGGDISRKKKLLEKQKEGKKRMRQVGNVEIPQKAFMSVLKLDEN
;
A
#
# COMPACT_ATOMS: atom_id res chain seq x y z
N MET A 1 2.36 -42.42 -0.37
CA MET A 1 3.73 -41.95 -0.06
C MET A 1 3.88 -41.98 1.44
N SER A 2 5.02 -42.46 1.98
CA SER A 2 5.33 -42.33 3.41
C SER A 2 5.21 -40.87 3.79
N GLY A 3 4.61 -40.57 4.94
CA GLY A 3 4.37 -39.19 5.37
C GLY A 3 5.64 -38.36 5.29
N ILE A 4 5.49 -37.07 4.91
CA ILE A 4 6.60 -36.13 4.88
C ILE A 4 7.13 -35.98 6.29
N ASP A 5 8.45 -36.17 6.47
CA ASP A 5 9.10 -36.01 7.78
C ASP A 5 9.09 -34.50 8.14
N GLN A 6 8.32 -34.14 9.16
CA GLN A 6 8.18 -32.76 9.66
C GLN A 6 9.52 -32.15 10.05
N SER A 7 10.48 -32.94 10.51
CA SER A 7 11.84 -32.49 10.86
C SER A 7 12.61 -31.92 9.65
N LYS A 8 12.20 -32.27 8.44
CA LYS A 8 12.78 -31.83 7.17
C LYS A 8 12.06 -30.65 6.53
N ILE A 9 11.07 -30.04 7.19
CA ILE A 9 10.36 -28.86 6.69
C ILE A 9 11.03 -27.60 7.25
N ARG A 10 11.12 -26.55 6.42
CA ARG A 10 11.54 -25.20 6.80
C ARG A 10 10.57 -24.20 6.22
N ASN A 11 9.87 -23.48 7.08
CA ASN A 11 8.96 -22.42 6.70
C ASN A 11 9.62 -21.08 7.00
N PHE A 12 9.89 -20.28 5.99
CA PHE A 12 10.59 -19.01 6.16
C PHE A 12 10.11 -17.95 5.19
N CYS A 13 10.35 -16.73 5.58
CA CYS A 13 10.15 -15.56 4.71
C CYS A 13 11.46 -14.83 4.46
N ILE A 14 11.44 -13.93 3.48
CA ILE A 14 12.53 -13.02 3.19
C ILE A 14 12.06 -11.61 3.50
N ILE A 15 12.71 -10.97 4.46
CA ILE A 15 12.46 -9.57 4.83
C ILE A 15 13.66 -8.71 4.38
N ALA A 16 13.36 -7.55 3.83
CA ALA A 16 14.38 -6.63 3.34
C ALA A 16 13.79 -5.23 3.19
N HIS A 17 14.67 -4.24 3.17
CA HIS A 17 14.31 -2.92 2.62
C HIS A 17 14.10 -2.99 1.11
N ILE A 18 13.40 -1.99 0.55
CA ILE A 18 13.21 -1.84 -0.89
C ILE A 18 14.59 -1.79 -1.57
N ASP A 19 14.73 -2.42 -2.71
CA ASP A 19 15.97 -2.49 -3.51
C ASP A 19 17.15 -3.24 -2.86
N HIS A 20 17.04 -3.85 -1.68
CA HIS A 20 18.12 -4.67 -1.10
C HIS A 20 18.32 -6.02 -1.79
N GLY A 21 17.43 -6.37 -2.75
CA GLY A 21 17.56 -7.56 -3.60
C GLY A 21 16.82 -8.78 -3.11
N LYS A 22 15.73 -8.60 -2.37
CA LYS A 22 14.83 -9.62 -1.86
C LYS A 22 14.32 -10.56 -2.97
N SER A 23 13.61 -10.03 -3.98
CA SER A 23 13.02 -10.81 -5.08
C SER A 23 14.10 -11.48 -5.93
N THR A 24 15.27 -10.81 -6.10
CA THR A 24 16.43 -11.42 -6.80
C THR A 24 16.98 -12.62 -6.04
N LEU A 25 17.02 -12.57 -4.69
CA LEU A 25 17.45 -13.72 -3.89
C LEU A 25 16.41 -14.85 -3.96
N ALA A 26 15.12 -14.54 -3.90
CA ALA A 26 14.05 -15.51 -4.07
C ALA A 26 14.16 -16.26 -5.41
N ASP A 27 14.39 -15.53 -6.52
CA ASP A 27 14.65 -16.13 -7.84
C ASP A 27 15.85 -17.07 -7.83
N ARG A 28 16.94 -16.69 -7.15
CA ARG A 28 18.13 -17.54 -7.06
C ARG A 28 17.90 -18.82 -6.25
N ILE A 29 17.12 -18.73 -5.16
CA ILE A 29 16.72 -19.90 -4.39
C ILE A 29 15.89 -20.85 -5.26
N ILE A 30 14.91 -20.34 -6.02
CA ILE A 30 14.09 -21.13 -6.96
C ILE A 30 14.96 -21.79 -8.02
N GLN A 31 15.91 -21.05 -8.59
CA GLN A 31 16.84 -21.56 -9.61
C GLN A 31 17.75 -22.66 -9.04
N LYS A 32 18.36 -22.44 -7.87
CA LYS A 32 19.30 -23.36 -7.24
C LYS A 32 18.63 -24.67 -6.79
N THR A 33 17.38 -24.60 -6.35
CA THR A 33 16.59 -25.78 -5.98
C THR A 33 16.02 -26.54 -7.19
N GLY A 34 16.20 -26.02 -8.42
CA GLY A 34 15.79 -26.68 -9.65
C GLY A 34 14.26 -26.76 -9.84
N LEU A 35 13.50 -25.91 -9.12
CA LEU A 35 12.03 -25.88 -9.26
C LEU A 35 11.59 -25.46 -10.67
N LEU A 36 12.35 -24.56 -11.30
CA LEU A 36 12.20 -24.13 -12.68
C LEU A 36 13.48 -24.40 -13.47
N THR A 37 13.33 -24.74 -14.74
CA THR A 37 14.45 -24.87 -15.68
C THR A 37 14.97 -23.48 -16.07
N GLU A 38 16.21 -23.39 -16.54
CA GLU A 38 16.80 -22.12 -17.03
C GLU A 38 15.96 -21.43 -18.11
N ARG A 39 15.18 -22.19 -18.88
CA ARG A 39 14.30 -21.65 -19.93
C ARG A 39 12.98 -21.09 -19.39
N GLU A 40 12.55 -21.56 -18.24
CA GLU A 40 11.32 -21.13 -17.55
C GLU A 40 11.58 -19.98 -16.58
N MET A 41 12.84 -19.76 -16.21
CA MET A 41 13.23 -18.64 -15.35
C MET A 41 13.01 -17.31 -16.05
N GLN A 42 12.34 -16.41 -15.35
CA GLN A 42 12.16 -15.00 -15.68
C GLN A 42 12.62 -14.18 -14.48
N ASP A 43 12.93 -12.93 -14.69
CA ASP A 43 13.20 -12.03 -13.56
C ASP A 43 11.93 -11.82 -12.76
N GLN A 44 12.05 -11.85 -11.43
CA GLN A 44 10.94 -11.70 -10.49
C GLN A 44 9.82 -12.73 -10.72
N VAL A 45 10.19 -14.01 -10.71
CA VAL A 45 9.28 -15.15 -10.99
C VAL A 45 8.07 -15.18 -10.04
N LEU A 46 8.23 -14.72 -8.80
CA LEU A 46 7.17 -14.69 -7.81
C LEU A 46 6.27 -13.46 -7.94
N ASP A 47 6.74 -12.38 -8.56
CA ASP A 47 5.94 -11.19 -8.81
C ASP A 47 4.96 -11.46 -9.98
N ASN A 48 3.76 -11.93 -9.63
CA ASN A 48 2.77 -12.40 -10.61
C ASN A 48 1.97 -11.26 -11.25
N MET A 49 1.94 -10.08 -10.65
CA MET A 49 1.26 -8.91 -11.19
C MET A 49 2.19 -8.13 -12.12
N ASP A 50 1.66 -7.66 -13.25
CA ASP A 50 2.41 -6.75 -14.13
C ASP A 50 2.86 -5.49 -13.39
N LEU A 51 2.04 -5.00 -12.46
CA LEU A 51 2.33 -3.84 -11.61
C LEU A 51 3.54 -4.05 -10.69
N GLU A 52 3.72 -5.25 -10.14
CA GLU A 52 4.89 -5.60 -9.32
C GLU A 52 6.17 -5.49 -10.14
N ARG A 53 6.16 -6.03 -11.35
CA ARG A 53 7.30 -6.01 -12.27
C ARG A 53 7.61 -4.61 -12.79
N GLU A 54 6.58 -3.83 -13.15
CA GLU A 54 6.74 -2.46 -13.64
C GLU A 54 7.32 -1.53 -12.57
N ARG A 55 6.87 -1.70 -11.32
CA ARG A 55 7.29 -0.85 -10.18
C ARG A 55 8.53 -1.39 -9.46
N GLY A 56 8.92 -2.65 -9.72
CA GLY A 56 10.05 -3.31 -9.06
C GLY A 56 9.81 -3.59 -7.57
N ILE A 57 8.55 -3.71 -7.13
CA ILE A 57 8.17 -3.96 -5.74
C ILE A 57 7.23 -5.14 -5.64
N THR A 58 7.40 -5.97 -4.61
CA THR A 58 6.41 -6.99 -4.25
C THR A 58 5.22 -6.31 -3.55
N ILE A 59 4.02 -6.52 -4.07
CA ILE A 59 2.78 -5.97 -3.53
C ILE A 59 2.08 -7.01 -2.65
N LYS A 60 2.00 -8.24 -3.15
CA LYS A 60 1.33 -9.35 -2.49
C LYS A 60 2.32 -10.46 -2.13
N ALA A 61 2.21 -10.97 -0.90
CA ALA A 61 3.02 -12.09 -0.48
C ALA A 61 2.75 -13.34 -1.33
N GLN A 62 3.81 -14.01 -1.77
CA GLN A 62 3.76 -15.22 -2.58
C GLN A 62 4.45 -16.37 -1.86
N ALA A 63 3.74 -17.48 -1.71
CA ALA A 63 4.32 -18.69 -1.16
C ALA A 63 4.82 -19.62 -2.28
N VAL A 64 5.96 -20.24 -2.07
CA VAL A 64 6.49 -21.27 -2.98
C VAL A 64 7.16 -22.38 -2.18
N ARG A 65 6.91 -23.61 -2.58
CA ARG A 65 7.56 -24.81 -2.03
C ARG A 65 8.62 -25.32 -2.99
N THR A 66 9.83 -25.51 -2.45
CA THR A 66 10.93 -26.13 -3.17
C THR A 66 11.48 -27.31 -2.38
N VAL A 67 12.30 -28.15 -3.04
CA VAL A 67 13.04 -29.24 -2.39
C VAL A 67 14.51 -28.98 -2.57
N TYR A 68 15.25 -29.00 -1.46
CA TYR A 68 16.68 -28.77 -1.45
C TYR A 68 17.42 -29.99 -0.90
N LYS A 69 18.42 -30.45 -1.63
CA LYS A 69 19.32 -31.50 -1.16
C LYS A 69 20.52 -30.85 -0.47
N ALA A 70 20.55 -30.92 0.85
CA ALA A 70 21.59 -30.30 1.67
C ALA A 70 22.92 -31.06 1.66
N ALA A 71 23.96 -30.44 2.21
CA ALA A 71 25.31 -31.02 2.28
C ALA A 71 25.38 -32.30 3.16
N ASP A 72 24.43 -32.51 4.06
CA ASP A 72 24.25 -33.74 4.84
C ASP A 72 23.73 -34.92 4.01
N GLY A 73 23.36 -34.69 2.74
CA GLY A 73 22.83 -35.67 1.81
C GLY A 73 21.31 -35.86 1.88
N GLU A 74 20.63 -35.21 2.84
CA GLU A 74 19.20 -35.32 3.06
C GLU A 74 18.44 -34.28 2.18
N GLU A 75 17.15 -34.56 1.92
CA GLU A 75 16.25 -33.67 1.21
C GLU A 75 15.37 -32.90 2.19
N TYR A 76 15.36 -31.58 2.06
CA TYR A 76 14.55 -30.67 2.86
C TYR A 76 13.48 -30.02 2.00
N ILE A 77 12.30 -29.84 2.59
CA ILE A 77 11.20 -29.07 2.02
C ILE A 77 11.33 -27.64 2.50
N LEU A 78 11.51 -26.73 1.58
CA LEU A 78 11.63 -25.31 1.83
C LEU A 78 10.35 -24.62 1.38
N ASN A 79 9.54 -24.15 2.33
CA ASN A 79 8.39 -23.28 2.06
C ASN A 79 8.83 -21.84 2.28
N MET A 80 9.05 -21.14 1.18
CA MET A 80 9.46 -19.74 1.18
C MET A 80 8.25 -18.86 0.94
N ILE A 81 8.10 -17.81 1.74
CA ILE A 81 7.10 -16.76 1.54
C ILE A 81 7.84 -15.46 1.22
N ASP A 82 7.68 -14.98 -0.01
CA ASP A 82 8.18 -13.66 -0.41
C ASP A 82 7.23 -12.57 0.10
N THR A 83 7.74 -11.60 0.86
CA THR A 83 6.94 -10.58 1.54
C THR A 83 7.12 -9.22 0.89
N PRO A 84 6.11 -8.31 0.91
CA PRO A 84 6.33 -6.93 0.54
C PRO A 84 7.43 -6.24 1.37
N GLY A 85 8.08 -5.24 0.80
CA GLY A 85 9.12 -4.47 1.49
C GLY A 85 8.70 -3.04 1.87
N HIS A 86 7.50 -2.60 1.50
CA HIS A 86 7.03 -1.23 1.69
C HIS A 86 6.13 -1.09 2.92
N VAL A 87 6.22 0.06 3.63
CA VAL A 87 5.45 0.34 4.85
C VAL A 87 3.94 0.18 4.69
N ASP A 88 3.37 0.58 3.54
CA ASP A 88 1.94 0.46 3.26
C ASP A 88 1.45 -1.00 3.28
N PHE A 89 2.36 -1.96 3.15
CA PHE A 89 2.05 -3.40 3.14
C PHE A 89 2.49 -4.14 4.40
N ASN A 90 2.80 -3.44 5.49
CA ASN A 90 3.19 -4.07 6.76
C ASN A 90 2.15 -5.10 7.25
N TYR A 91 0.88 -4.92 6.90
CA TYR A 91 -0.17 -5.88 7.21
C TYR A 91 0.00 -7.21 6.45
N GLU A 92 0.38 -7.16 5.17
CA GLU A 92 0.72 -8.36 4.37
C GLU A 92 1.97 -9.05 4.94
N VAL A 93 2.98 -8.26 5.34
CA VAL A 93 4.19 -8.76 5.99
C VAL A 93 3.84 -9.51 7.27
N SER A 94 3.10 -8.89 8.19
CA SER A 94 2.71 -9.49 9.48
C SER A 94 1.95 -10.82 9.30
N ARG A 95 1.06 -10.92 8.31
CA ARG A 95 0.34 -12.17 8.00
C ARG A 95 1.26 -13.28 7.51
N SER A 96 2.21 -12.92 6.67
CA SER A 96 3.18 -13.86 6.12
C SER A 96 4.14 -14.37 7.19
N LEU A 97 4.57 -13.49 8.08
CA LEU A 97 5.43 -13.85 9.22
C LEU A 97 4.76 -14.90 10.11
N ALA A 98 3.48 -14.76 10.41
CA ALA A 98 2.74 -15.74 11.22
C ALA A 98 2.66 -17.16 10.61
N ALA A 99 2.94 -17.31 9.32
CA ALA A 99 3.01 -18.59 8.64
C ALA A 99 4.42 -19.18 8.58
N CYS A 100 5.42 -18.50 9.16
CA CYS A 100 6.84 -18.89 9.12
C CYS A 100 7.37 -19.32 10.49
N ASP A 101 8.52 -20.01 10.49
CA ASP A 101 9.30 -20.38 11.67
C ASP A 101 10.61 -19.58 11.75
N GLY A 102 10.99 -18.88 10.68
CA GLY A 102 12.16 -18.02 10.63
C GLY A 102 12.13 -17.04 9.48
N ALA A 103 13.04 -16.07 9.52
CA ALA A 103 13.16 -15.01 8.52
C ALA A 103 14.60 -14.77 8.08
N LEU A 104 14.80 -14.61 6.78
CA LEU A 104 16.04 -14.13 6.19
C LEU A 104 16.01 -12.59 6.13
N LEU A 105 16.92 -11.95 6.84
CA LEU A 105 17.10 -10.50 6.76
C LEU A 105 18.13 -10.16 5.69
N VAL A 106 17.70 -9.68 4.52
CA VAL A 106 18.61 -9.30 3.44
C VAL A 106 19.00 -7.83 3.58
N VAL A 107 20.30 -7.60 3.73
CA VAL A 107 20.87 -6.25 3.87
C VAL A 107 21.87 -5.98 2.74
N ASP A 108 21.75 -4.82 2.10
CA ASP A 108 22.68 -4.36 1.06
C ASP A 108 24.05 -4.01 1.67
N ALA A 109 25.11 -4.61 1.16
CA ALA A 109 26.48 -4.38 1.63
C ALA A 109 26.97 -2.93 1.44
N SER A 110 26.32 -2.14 0.60
CA SER A 110 26.69 -0.75 0.35
C SER A 110 25.85 0.24 1.16
N GLN A 111 24.56 -0.07 1.38
CA GLN A 111 23.63 0.82 2.06
C GLN A 111 23.56 0.54 3.59
N GLY A 112 23.62 -0.75 4.00
CA GLY A 112 23.49 -1.16 5.38
C GLY A 112 22.03 -1.16 5.87
N ILE A 113 21.81 -0.89 7.16
CA ILE A 113 20.49 -0.87 7.78
C ILE A 113 19.72 0.37 7.38
N GLU A 114 18.44 0.21 7.08
CA GLU A 114 17.49 1.26 6.73
C GLU A 114 16.29 1.23 7.72
N ALA A 115 15.46 2.29 7.79
CA ALA A 115 14.36 2.37 8.74
C ALA A 115 13.38 1.18 8.62
N GLN A 116 13.02 0.80 7.39
CA GLN A 116 12.16 -0.36 7.15
C GLN A 116 12.82 -1.70 7.51
N THR A 117 14.14 -1.78 7.49
CA THR A 117 14.88 -2.97 7.95
C THR A 117 14.58 -3.22 9.43
N LEU A 118 14.67 -2.17 10.25
CA LEU A 118 14.36 -2.25 11.69
C LEU A 118 12.90 -2.62 11.94
N ALA A 119 11.96 -1.95 11.27
CA ALA A 119 10.54 -2.22 11.41
C ALA A 119 10.19 -3.68 11.07
N ASN A 120 10.72 -4.21 9.97
CA ASN A 120 10.50 -5.60 9.56
C ASN A 120 11.12 -6.62 10.54
N VAL A 121 12.29 -6.32 11.11
CA VAL A 121 12.92 -7.16 12.13
C VAL A 121 12.09 -7.20 13.41
N TYR A 122 11.62 -6.05 13.90
CA TYR A 122 10.77 -6.00 15.08
C TYR A 122 9.45 -6.75 14.86
N LEU A 123 8.84 -6.62 13.67
CA LEU A 123 7.66 -7.42 13.33
C LEU A 123 7.95 -8.92 13.34
N ALA A 124 9.12 -9.36 12.86
CA ALA A 124 9.50 -10.78 12.89
C ALA A 124 9.71 -11.26 14.33
N LEU A 125 10.35 -10.46 15.19
CA LEU A 125 10.56 -10.76 16.60
C LEU A 125 9.24 -10.79 17.39
N ASP A 126 8.28 -9.94 17.07
CA ASP A 126 6.93 -9.94 17.67
C ASP A 126 6.16 -11.24 17.36
N HIS A 127 6.54 -11.94 16.28
CA HIS A 127 6.02 -13.27 15.91
C HIS A 127 6.90 -14.43 16.39
N ASP A 128 7.86 -14.18 17.29
CA ASP A 128 8.80 -15.17 17.82
C ASP A 128 9.61 -15.92 16.73
N LEU A 129 9.93 -15.23 15.61
CA LEU A 129 10.71 -15.84 14.54
C LEU A 129 12.21 -15.74 14.77
N ASP A 130 12.93 -16.82 14.43
CA ASP A 130 14.37 -16.79 14.32
C ASP A 130 14.80 -15.98 13.07
N VAL A 131 15.49 -14.86 13.30
CA VAL A 131 15.95 -13.96 12.22
C VAL A 131 17.45 -14.13 12.04
N PHE A 132 17.89 -14.36 10.81
CA PHE A 132 19.32 -14.37 10.52
C PHE A 132 19.65 -13.49 9.28
N PRO A 133 20.76 -12.72 9.35
CA PRO A 133 21.14 -11.79 8.32
C PRO A 133 21.82 -12.46 7.13
N VAL A 134 21.64 -11.86 5.94
CA VAL A 134 22.31 -12.19 4.69
C VAL A 134 22.81 -10.90 4.07
N ILE A 135 24.11 -10.77 3.85
CA ILE A 135 24.75 -9.57 3.29
C ILE A 135 24.79 -9.68 1.77
N ASN A 136 23.96 -8.90 1.11
CA ASN A 136 23.81 -8.96 -0.36
C ASN A 136 24.57 -7.84 -1.08
N LYS A 137 24.71 -7.98 -2.39
CA LYS A 137 25.38 -7.05 -3.32
C LYS A 137 26.87 -6.85 -3.03
N VAL A 138 27.56 -7.87 -2.56
CA VAL A 138 29.02 -7.81 -2.31
C VAL A 138 29.85 -7.64 -3.58
N ASP A 139 29.23 -7.76 -4.76
CA ASP A 139 29.82 -7.51 -6.06
C ASP A 139 29.96 -6.01 -6.40
N LEU A 140 29.30 -5.13 -5.65
CA LEU A 140 29.40 -3.69 -5.88
C LEU A 140 30.75 -3.12 -5.41
N PRO A 141 31.35 -2.16 -6.15
CA PRO A 141 32.59 -1.51 -5.73
C PRO A 141 32.49 -0.75 -4.41
N SER A 142 31.26 -0.33 -4.03
CA SER A 142 30.95 0.38 -2.78
C SER A 142 30.56 -0.55 -1.63
N ALA A 143 30.64 -1.87 -1.82
CA ALA A 143 30.26 -2.83 -0.79
C ALA A 143 31.25 -2.85 0.38
N GLU A 144 30.73 -2.73 1.60
CA GLU A 144 31.46 -2.78 2.85
C GLU A 144 30.85 -3.81 3.82
N PRO A 145 30.96 -5.12 3.49
CA PRO A 145 30.25 -6.16 4.25
C PRO A 145 30.64 -6.21 5.73
N ASP A 146 31.91 -5.98 6.10
CA ASP A 146 32.36 -6.00 7.50
C ASP A 146 31.75 -4.84 8.31
N ARG A 147 31.59 -3.66 7.70
CA ARG A 147 30.89 -2.54 8.31
C ARG A 147 29.42 -2.85 8.58
N VAL A 148 28.73 -3.41 7.57
CA VAL A 148 27.31 -3.77 7.67
C VAL A 148 27.06 -4.87 8.71
N ILE A 149 27.97 -5.84 8.83
CA ILE A 149 27.93 -6.87 9.87
C ILE A 149 27.99 -6.21 11.25
N ALA A 150 28.97 -5.32 11.48
CA ALA A 150 29.09 -4.60 12.76
C ALA A 150 27.85 -3.74 13.04
N GLU A 151 27.30 -3.08 12.03
CA GLU A 151 26.06 -2.29 12.13
C GLU A 151 24.87 -3.15 12.57
N ILE A 152 24.72 -4.36 12.00
CA ILE A 152 23.64 -5.30 12.38
C ILE A 152 23.79 -5.75 13.85
N GLU A 153 25.01 -6.06 14.28
CA GLU A 153 25.29 -6.47 15.67
C GLU A 153 25.04 -5.34 16.66
N ASP A 154 25.50 -4.13 16.35
CA ASP A 154 25.40 -2.98 17.24
C ASP A 154 23.99 -2.38 17.30
N VAL A 155 23.27 -2.30 16.16
CA VAL A 155 21.98 -1.61 16.06
C VAL A 155 20.80 -2.56 16.33
N ILE A 156 20.84 -3.77 15.76
CA ILE A 156 19.74 -4.73 15.87
C ILE A 156 20.00 -5.71 17.02
N GLY A 157 21.26 -6.02 17.31
CA GLY A 157 21.64 -7.02 18.31
C GLY A 157 21.57 -8.47 17.79
N LEU A 158 21.54 -8.68 16.48
CA LEU A 158 21.57 -10.01 15.86
C LEU A 158 23.03 -10.45 15.62
N GLU A 159 23.36 -11.70 15.91
CA GLU A 159 24.66 -12.28 15.53
C GLU A 159 24.80 -12.31 14.00
N ALA A 160 25.83 -11.64 13.46
CA ALA A 160 26.02 -11.48 12.03
C ALA A 160 27.40 -11.90 11.50
N GLN A 161 28.32 -12.36 12.38
CA GLN A 161 29.68 -12.74 11.99
C GLN A 161 29.73 -13.89 10.98
N ASP A 162 28.78 -14.81 11.04
CA ASP A 162 28.64 -15.96 10.15
C ASP A 162 27.60 -15.71 9.04
N ALA A 163 27.15 -14.46 8.85
CA ALA A 163 26.20 -14.11 7.81
C ALA A 163 26.77 -14.38 6.40
N PRO A 164 26.04 -15.07 5.52
CA PRO A 164 26.47 -15.29 4.15
C PRO A 164 26.67 -13.97 3.41
N ARG A 165 27.83 -13.83 2.77
CA ARG A 165 28.18 -12.68 1.94
C ARG A 165 27.95 -13.04 0.48
N ILE A 166 26.85 -12.55 -0.08
CA ILE A 166 26.33 -12.99 -1.37
C ILE A 166 26.22 -11.87 -2.41
N SER A 167 26.13 -12.29 -3.65
CA SER A 167 25.54 -11.50 -4.71
C SER A 167 24.37 -12.27 -5.31
N ALA A 168 23.16 -11.89 -4.99
CA ALA A 168 21.97 -12.47 -5.57
C ALA A 168 21.95 -12.27 -7.10
N LYS A 169 22.48 -11.14 -7.60
CA LYS A 169 22.59 -10.83 -9.02
C LYS A 169 23.47 -11.84 -9.78
N THR A 170 24.63 -12.20 -9.25
CA THR A 170 25.59 -13.10 -9.88
C THR A 170 25.41 -14.56 -9.46
N GLY A 171 24.64 -14.82 -8.39
CA GLY A 171 24.49 -16.16 -7.79
C GLY A 171 25.63 -16.57 -6.85
N LEU A 172 26.55 -15.64 -6.54
CA LEU A 172 27.70 -15.89 -5.65
C LEU A 172 27.21 -16.26 -4.24
N ASN A 173 27.71 -17.36 -3.69
CA ASN A 173 27.49 -17.85 -2.33
C ASN A 173 26.01 -18.09 -1.93
N VAL A 174 25.08 -18.20 -2.88
CA VAL A 174 23.66 -18.48 -2.58
C VAL A 174 23.48 -19.88 -1.96
N ASP A 175 24.36 -20.84 -2.30
CA ASP A 175 24.32 -22.17 -1.69
C ASP A 175 24.56 -22.12 -0.18
N GLU A 176 25.36 -21.17 0.32
CA GLU A 176 25.59 -20.96 1.74
C GLU A 176 24.31 -20.49 2.45
N VAL A 177 23.49 -19.66 1.77
CA VAL A 177 22.18 -19.25 2.31
C VAL A 177 21.27 -20.47 2.49
N LEU A 178 21.22 -21.37 1.49
CA LEU A 178 20.39 -22.58 1.57
C LEU A 178 20.83 -23.50 2.70
N GLU A 179 22.14 -23.67 2.89
CA GLU A 179 22.68 -24.44 4.02
C GLU A 179 22.36 -23.79 5.38
N GLN A 180 22.38 -22.47 5.47
CA GLN A 180 22.02 -21.78 6.69
C GLN A 180 20.51 -21.87 6.98
N ILE A 181 19.65 -21.82 5.97
CA ILE A 181 18.20 -22.07 6.12
C ILE A 181 17.97 -23.43 6.79
N VAL A 182 18.63 -24.48 6.29
CA VAL A 182 18.49 -25.83 6.85
C VAL A 182 18.97 -25.90 8.29
N ARG A 183 20.06 -25.22 8.64
CA ARG A 183 20.69 -25.28 9.97
C ARG A 183 20.06 -24.37 11.01
N LYS A 184 19.67 -23.15 10.63
CA LYS A 184 19.25 -22.10 11.58
C LYS A 184 17.73 -22.03 11.75
N ILE A 185 16.96 -22.30 10.69
CA ILE A 185 15.50 -22.29 10.85
C ILE A 185 15.05 -23.59 11.50
N PRO A 186 14.27 -23.51 12.59
CA PRO A 186 13.74 -24.71 13.26
C PRO A 186 12.76 -25.46 12.35
N ALA A 187 12.61 -26.74 12.59
CA ALA A 187 11.51 -27.50 12.03
C ALA A 187 10.19 -27.05 12.68
N PRO A 188 9.09 -27.00 11.91
CA PRO A 188 7.81 -26.60 12.48
C PRO A 188 7.34 -27.57 13.56
N GLU A 189 6.72 -27.03 14.60
CA GLU A 189 6.07 -27.81 15.65
C GLU A 189 4.66 -28.24 15.22
N GLY A 190 4.03 -29.11 16.02
CA GLY A 190 2.65 -29.58 15.87
C GLY A 190 2.51 -31.10 15.77
N ASP A 191 1.35 -31.61 16.19
CA ASP A 191 1.03 -33.04 16.16
C ASP A 191 -0.02 -33.35 15.08
N PRO A 192 0.31 -34.15 14.05
CA PRO A 192 -0.63 -34.52 13.00
C PRO A 192 -1.82 -35.37 13.48
N THR A 193 -1.80 -35.90 14.71
CA THR A 193 -2.90 -36.70 15.28
C THR A 193 -3.93 -35.87 16.05
N GLU A 194 -3.60 -34.63 16.37
CA GLU A 194 -4.51 -33.69 17.04
C GLU A 194 -5.65 -33.20 16.10
N PRO A 195 -6.71 -32.57 16.64
CA PRO A 195 -7.73 -31.92 15.81
C PRO A 195 -7.13 -30.88 14.88
N LEU A 196 -7.62 -30.83 13.63
CA LEU A 196 -7.15 -29.84 12.65
C LEU A 196 -7.23 -28.43 13.19
N LYS A 197 -6.11 -27.73 13.09
CA LYS A 197 -5.96 -26.33 13.46
C LYS A 197 -5.06 -25.64 12.43
N ALA A 198 -5.63 -24.96 11.46
CA ALA A 198 -4.90 -24.31 10.40
C ALA A 198 -5.19 -22.81 10.36
N LEU A 199 -4.14 -21.99 10.24
CA LEU A 199 -4.21 -20.54 10.13
C LEU A 199 -4.37 -20.13 8.68
N ILE A 200 -5.38 -19.32 8.38
CA ILE A 200 -5.52 -18.68 7.07
C ILE A 200 -4.64 -17.44 7.05
N PHE A 201 -3.57 -17.42 6.25
CA PHE A 201 -2.72 -16.24 6.10
C PHE A 201 -3.04 -15.43 4.84
N ASP A 202 -3.67 -16.04 3.82
CA ASP A 202 -4.14 -15.35 2.62
C ASP A 202 -5.34 -16.08 2.00
N SER A 203 -6.08 -15.39 1.14
CA SER A 203 -7.13 -16.00 0.31
C SER A 203 -7.24 -15.29 -1.03
N VAL A 204 -7.50 -16.06 -2.09
CA VAL A 204 -7.63 -15.54 -3.46
C VAL A 204 -8.89 -16.12 -4.08
N TYR A 205 -9.65 -15.28 -4.78
CA TYR A 205 -10.77 -15.74 -5.58
C TYR A 205 -10.32 -16.07 -7.01
N ASP A 206 -10.54 -17.30 -7.40
CA ASP A 206 -10.32 -17.79 -8.76
C ASP A 206 -11.68 -18.06 -9.42
N ALA A 207 -11.87 -17.58 -10.66
CA ALA A 207 -13.16 -17.71 -11.36
C ALA A 207 -13.57 -19.17 -11.65
N TYR A 208 -12.63 -20.11 -11.67
CA TYR A 208 -12.85 -21.52 -11.97
C TYR A 208 -12.86 -22.41 -10.71
N ARG A 209 -12.03 -22.08 -9.72
CA ARG A 209 -11.85 -22.89 -8.50
C ARG A 209 -12.60 -22.34 -7.29
N GLY A 210 -13.17 -21.14 -7.40
CA GLY A 210 -13.75 -20.43 -6.26
C GLY A 210 -12.69 -19.84 -5.35
N VAL A 211 -12.94 -19.85 -4.04
CA VAL A 211 -11.98 -19.35 -3.05
C VAL A 211 -10.87 -20.37 -2.83
N ILE A 212 -9.63 -19.92 -3.01
CA ILE A 212 -8.41 -20.65 -2.68
C ILE A 212 -7.90 -20.06 -1.37
N ILE A 213 -7.87 -20.88 -0.32
CA ILE A 213 -7.41 -20.51 1.01
C ILE A 213 -5.93 -20.88 1.12
N SER A 214 -5.05 -19.92 1.38
CA SER A 214 -3.66 -20.16 1.73
C SER A 214 -3.57 -20.36 3.24
N CYS A 215 -3.06 -21.50 3.69
CA CYS A 215 -3.01 -21.80 5.10
C CYS A 215 -1.71 -22.46 5.53
N ARG A 216 -1.40 -22.29 6.82
CA ARG A 216 -0.43 -23.10 7.54
C ARG A 216 -1.16 -24.03 8.50
N VAL A 217 -0.93 -25.33 8.39
CA VAL A 217 -1.45 -26.31 9.32
C VAL A 217 -0.57 -26.33 10.57
N MET A 218 -1.14 -25.92 11.70
CA MET A 218 -0.44 -25.91 13.00
C MET A 218 -0.56 -27.26 13.69
N GLU A 219 -1.77 -27.85 13.69
CA GLU A 219 -2.07 -29.14 14.29
C GLU A 219 -2.97 -29.95 13.36
N GLY A 220 -2.92 -31.27 13.48
CA GLY A 220 -3.78 -32.17 12.74
C GLY A 220 -3.42 -32.32 11.27
N SER A 221 -4.39 -32.70 10.47
CA SER A 221 -4.25 -32.83 9.02
C SER A 221 -5.57 -32.57 8.28
N VAL A 222 -5.46 -32.21 7.00
CA VAL A 222 -6.59 -31.97 6.11
C VAL A 222 -6.35 -32.61 4.75
N LYS A 223 -7.37 -33.25 4.20
CA LYS A 223 -7.35 -33.92 2.90
C LYS A 223 -8.65 -33.68 2.14
N LYS A 224 -8.68 -34.04 0.88
CA LYS A 224 -9.88 -34.01 0.07
C LYS A 224 -11.03 -34.77 0.75
N GLY A 225 -12.23 -34.16 0.78
CA GLY A 225 -13.43 -34.71 1.41
C GLY A 225 -13.54 -34.44 2.92
N THR A 226 -12.53 -33.82 3.56
CA THR A 226 -12.64 -33.36 4.95
C THR A 226 -13.70 -32.27 5.03
N ARG A 227 -14.61 -32.35 5.99
CA ARG A 227 -15.55 -31.27 6.30
C ARG A 227 -14.86 -30.26 7.21
N ILE A 228 -14.54 -29.12 6.66
CA ILE A 228 -13.88 -28.04 7.42
C ILE A 228 -14.89 -27.01 7.92
N ARG A 229 -14.57 -26.41 9.06
CA ARG A 229 -15.33 -25.31 9.66
C ARG A 229 -14.42 -24.11 9.84
N MET A 230 -14.88 -22.95 9.39
CA MET A 230 -14.29 -21.64 9.69
C MET A 230 -14.74 -21.20 11.08
N MET A 231 -13.81 -20.97 12.00
CA MET A 231 -14.17 -20.74 13.40
C MET A 231 -14.80 -19.36 13.63
N ALA A 232 -14.37 -18.32 12.90
CA ALA A 232 -14.90 -16.95 13.06
C ALA A 232 -16.29 -16.78 12.44
N THR A 233 -16.54 -17.41 11.29
CA THR A 233 -17.82 -17.27 10.57
C THR A 233 -18.79 -18.40 10.85
N GLY A 234 -18.28 -19.55 11.32
CA GLY A 234 -19.06 -20.76 11.54
C GLY A 234 -19.43 -21.52 10.26
N ALA A 235 -18.98 -21.05 9.10
CA ALA A 235 -19.25 -21.71 7.81
C ALA A 235 -18.62 -23.09 7.76
N VAL A 236 -19.37 -24.07 7.24
CA VAL A 236 -18.92 -25.47 7.09
C VAL A 236 -18.96 -25.84 5.62
N GLU A 237 -17.81 -26.30 5.11
CA GLU A 237 -17.63 -26.64 3.70
C GLU A 237 -16.84 -27.94 3.54
N GLU A 238 -17.02 -28.60 2.41
CA GLU A 238 -16.26 -29.81 2.08
C GLU A 238 -15.04 -29.45 1.23
N VAL A 239 -13.87 -29.99 1.61
CA VAL A 239 -12.61 -29.79 0.88
C VAL A 239 -12.65 -30.51 -0.46
N VAL A 240 -12.49 -29.76 -1.54
CA VAL A 240 -12.43 -30.27 -2.92
C VAL A 240 -11.02 -30.73 -3.26
N GLU A 241 -10.03 -29.92 -2.91
CA GLU A 241 -8.61 -30.16 -3.20
C GLU A 241 -7.74 -29.52 -2.14
N VAL A 242 -6.63 -30.17 -1.83
CA VAL A 242 -5.52 -29.62 -1.04
C VAL A 242 -4.23 -29.71 -1.82
N GLY A 243 -3.28 -28.83 -1.57
CA GLY A 243 -2.01 -28.86 -2.27
C GLY A 243 -1.04 -27.80 -1.75
N TYR A 244 0.05 -27.62 -2.48
CA TYR A 244 1.10 -26.66 -2.17
C TYR A 244 1.40 -25.75 -3.37
N PHE A 245 2.09 -24.64 -3.11
CA PHE A 245 2.40 -23.64 -4.10
C PHE A 245 3.71 -23.99 -4.83
N GLY A 246 3.64 -24.13 -6.15
CA GLY A 246 4.80 -24.09 -7.04
C GLY A 246 5.03 -22.68 -7.57
N ALA A 247 6.08 -22.47 -8.35
CA ALA A 247 6.30 -21.19 -9.00
C ALA A 247 5.19 -20.90 -10.02
N GLY A 248 4.30 -19.96 -9.68
CA GLY A 248 3.16 -19.55 -10.52
C GLY A 248 2.07 -20.62 -10.72
N ARG A 249 2.06 -21.73 -9.98
CA ARG A 249 1.08 -22.81 -10.15
C ARG A 249 0.72 -23.49 -8.83
N LEU A 250 -0.51 -24.01 -8.74
CA LEU A 250 -0.99 -24.84 -7.66
C LEU A 250 -0.69 -26.32 -7.96
N ILE A 251 -0.11 -27.03 -7.01
CA ILE A 251 0.25 -28.46 -7.15
C ILE A 251 -0.56 -29.26 -6.13
N PRO A 252 -1.52 -30.10 -6.58
CA PRO A 252 -2.32 -30.92 -5.68
C PRO A 252 -1.47 -31.95 -4.94
N CYS A 253 -1.89 -32.26 -3.70
CA CYS A 253 -1.33 -33.36 -2.91
C CYS A 253 -2.45 -34.14 -2.21
N ASP A 254 -2.09 -35.28 -1.61
CA ASP A 254 -3.07 -36.13 -0.96
C ASP A 254 -3.55 -35.55 0.38
N GLU A 255 -2.64 -34.89 1.12
CA GLU A 255 -2.88 -34.40 2.48
C GLU A 255 -1.93 -33.25 2.83
N LEU A 256 -2.42 -32.30 3.60
CA LEU A 256 -1.61 -31.32 4.34
C LEU A 256 -1.67 -31.66 5.82
N SER A 257 -0.52 -31.84 6.45
CA SER A 257 -0.38 -32.18 7.88
C SER A 257 0.32 -31.07 8.66
N ALA A 258 0.34 -31.21 9.99
CA ALA A 258 1.00 -30.26 10.89
C ALA A 258 2.38 -29.84 10.39
N GLY A 259 2.67 -28.55 10.47
CA GLY A 259 3.90 -27.92 9.97
C GLY A 259 3.90 -27.56 8.48
N MET A 260 2.93 -27.98 7.69
CA MET A 260 2.91 -27.69 6.24
C MET A 260 2.23 -26.37 5.92
N VAL A 261 2.81 -25.66 4.94
CA VAL A 261 2.21 -24.52 4.25
C VAL A 261 1.63 -25.02 2.93
N GLY A 262 0.39 -24.64 2.64
CA GLY A 262 -0.29 -25.05 1.42
C GLY A 262 -1.61 -24.34 1.19
N TYR A 263 -2.41 -24.86 0.28
CA TYR A 263 -3.72 -24.33 -0.02
C TYR A 263 -4.85 -25.35 0.16
N ILE A 264 -6.02 -24.82 0.44
CA ILE A 264 -7.27 -25.57 0.50
C ILE A 264 -8.24 -24.91 -0.48
N THR A 265 -8.89 -25.70 -1.34
CA THR A 265 -10.09 -25.28 -2.06
C THR A 265 -11.29 -26.02 -1.51
N ALA A 266 -12.36 -25.28 -1.27
CA ALA A 266 -13.63 -25.83 -0.82
C ALA A 266 -14.76 -25.21 -1.65
N SER A 267 -15.95 -25.81 -1.58
CA SER A 267 -17.12 -25.31 -2.33
C SER A 267 -17.71 -24.02 -1.76
N ILE A 268 -16.86 -23.08 -1.37
CA ILE A 268 -17.24 -21.82 -0.72
C ILE A 268 -17.98 -20.94 -1.72
N LYS A 269 -19.27 -20.74 -1.48
CA LYS A 269 -20.16 -19.97 -2.34
C LYS A 269 -20.16 -18.48 -2.04
N ASN A 270 -19.95 -18.14 -0.77
CA ASN A 270 -19.90 -16.76 -0.33
C ASN A 270 -18.50 -16.46 0.18
N VAL A 271 -17.83 -15.56 -0.48
CA VAL A 271 -16.44 -15.20 -0.17
C VAL A 271 -16.29 -14.56 1.20
N ARG A 272 -17.34 -13.93 1.72
CA ARG A 272 -17.37 -13.38 3.09
C ARG A 272 -17.27 -14.45 4.19
N ASP A 273 -17.42 -15.73 3.82
CA ASP A 273 -17.32 -16.85 4.74
C ASP A 273 -15.86 -17.22 5.05
N THR A 274 -14.90 -16.72 4.27
CA THR A 274 -13.46 -16.84 4.55
C THR A 274 -12.88 -15.51 4.96
N ARG A 275 -12.21 -15.48 6.10
CA ARG A 275 -11.48 -14.30 6.57
C ARG A 275 -10.02 -14.64 6.79
N VAL A 276 -9.14 -13.79 6.32
CA VAL A 276 -7.72 -13.91 6.62
C VAL A 276 -7.52 -13.73 8.13
N GLY A 277 -6.73 -14.62 8.75
CA GLY A 277 -6.57 -14.69 10.20
C GLY A 277 -7.57 -15.62 10.90
N ASP A 278 -8.53 -16.20 10.18
CA ASP A 278 -9.43 -17.20 10.76
C ASP A 278 -8.73 -18.55 10.91
N THR A 279 -9.27 -19.38 11.78
CA THR A 279 -8.83 -20.75 12.01
C THR A 279 -9.76 -21.71 11.29
N VAL A 280 -9.16 -22.58 10.48
CA VAL A 280 -9.84 -23.73 9.88
C VAL A 280 -9.69 -24.94 10.78
N THR A 281 -10.80 -25.59 11.12
CA THR A 281 -10.82 -26.83 11.90
C THR A 281 -11.67 -27.90 11.22
N ASP A 282 -11.55 -29.14 11.64
CA ASP A 282 -12.41 -30.23 11.22
C ASP A 282 -13.80 -30.05 11.84
N ALA A 283 -14.85 -30.07 11.04
CA ALA A 283 -16.23 -29.88 11.51
C ALA A 283 -16.70 -31.05 12.40
N ASP A 284 -16.20 -32.24 12.17
CA ASP A 284 -16.58 -33.45 12.90
C ASP A 284 -15.73 -33.66 14.16
N ARG A 285 -14.52 -33.08 14.21
CA ARG A 285 -13.59 -33.08 15.35
C ARG A 285 -12.95 -31.69 15.53
N PRO A 286 -13.73 -30.68 15.94
CA PRO A 286 -13.23 -29.32 16.02
C PRO A 286 -12.18 -29.13 17.12
N CYS A 287 -11.20 -28.25 16.88
CA CYS A 287 -10.28 -27.81 17.92
C CYS A 287 -11.02 -26.95 18.97
N ALA A 288 -10.50 -26.95 20.20
CA ALA A 288 -11.15 -26.27 21.33
C ALA A 288 -11.07 -24.73 21.22
N GLU A 289 -9.95 -24.21 20.72
CA GLU A 289 -9.66 -22.77 20.67
C GLU A 289 -9.14 -22.38 19.29
N ALA A 290 -9.59 -21.23 18.82
CA ALA A 290 -9.06 -20.61 17.61
C ALA A 290 -7.62 -20.12 17.83
N LEU A 291 -6.84 -20.05 16.76
CA LEU A 291 -5.56 -19.37 16.75
C LEU A 291 -5.75 -17.87 16.99
N PRO A 292 -4.76 -17.17 17.58
CA PRO A 292 -4.78 -15.72 17.60
C PRO A 292 -4.92 -15.20 16.17
N GLY A 293 -6.00 -14.49 15.89
CA GLY A 293 -6.21 -13.87 14.59
C GLY A 293 -5.36 -12.61 14.43
N TYR A 294 -5.37 -12.05 13.23
CA TYR A 294 -4.68 -10.78 12.98
C TYR A 294 -5.45 -9.60 13.57
N LYS A 295 -4.70 -8.59 14.01
CA LYS A 295 -5.29 -7.31 14.40
C LYS A 295 -5.98 -6.70 13.18
N LYS A 296 -7.21 -6.19 13.36
CA LYS A 296 -7.90 -5.46 12.31
C LYS A 296 -7.12 -4.19 12.01
N VAL A 297 -6.71 -4.01 10.76
CA VAL A 297 -6.05 -2.79 10.32
C VAL A 297 -7.12 -1.79 9.92
N ASN A 298 -7.00 -0.57 10.42
CA ASN A 298 -7.86 0.52 10.03
C ASN A 298 -7.20 1.29 8.89
N PRO A 299 -7.95 1.62 7.83
CA PRO A 299 -7.44 2.48 6.78
C PRO A 299 -6.98 3.83 7.34
N MET A 300 -5.92 4.37 6.79
CA MET A 300 -5.37 5.67 7.17
C MET A 300 -5.68 6.77 6.15
N VAL A 301 -5.85 6.39 4.90
CA VAL A 301 -6.10 7.30 3.77
C VAL A 301 -7.44 6.94 3.13
N TYR A 302 -8.24 7.94 2.86
CA TYR A 302 -9.56 7.78 2.25
C TYR A 302 -9.68 8.64 0.99
N CYS A 303 -10.27 8.08 -0.08
CA CYS A 303 -10.70 8.87 -1.23
C CYS A 303 -12.04 8.35 -1.78
N GLY A 304 -12.75 9.20 -2.49
CA GLY A 304 -13.91 8.81 -3.28
C GLY A 304 -13.44 8.26 -4.64
N MET A 305 -14.00 7.12 -5.06
CA MET A 305 -13.80 6.53 -6.38
C MET A 305 -15.11 6.50 -7.15
N TYR A 306 -15.12 7.11 -8.32
CA TYR A 306 -16.32 7.26 -9.14
C TYR A 306 -16.04 6.74 -10.55
N PRO A 307 -16.95 6.00 -11.17
CA PRO A 307 -16.79 5.65 -12.58
C PRO A 307 -16.97 6.91 -13.45
N ALA A 308 -16.13 7.10 -14.45
CA ALA A 308 -16.25 8.21 -15.40
C ALA A 308 -17.58 8.15 -16.16
N ASP A 309 -18.08 6.94 -16.45
CA ASP A 309 -19.45 6.71 -16.93
C ASP A 309 -20.31 6.15 -15.78
N GLY A 310 -21.30 6.92 -15.35
CA GLY A 310 -22.22 6.52 -14.29
C GLY A 310 -22.96 5.19 -14.52
N ALA A 311 -23.05 4.72 -15.77
CA ALA A 311 -23.61 3.42 -16.09
C ALA A 311 -22.75 2.25 -15.52
N GLN A 312 -21.45 2.47 -15.29
CA GLN A 312 -20.51 1.48 -14.75
C GLN A 312 -20.48 1.39 -13.21
N TYR A 313 -21.39 2.05 -12.50
CA TYR A 313 -21.45 1.97 -11.02
C TYR A 313 -21.58 0.53 -10.51
N GLY A 314 -22.39 -0.30 -11.18
CA GLY A 314 -22.54 -1.72 -10.84
C GLY A 314 -21.23 -2.50 -11.05
N ASP A 315 -20.52 -2.23 -12.14
CA ASP A 315 -19.26 -2.88 -12.46
C ASP A 315 -18.17 -2.49 -11.46
N LEU A 316 -18.12 -1.22 -11.05
CA LEU A 316 -17.19 -0.75 -10.00
C LEU A 316 -17.46 -1.43 -8.66
N ARG A 317 -18.74 -1.58 -8.26
CA ARG A 317 -19.10 -2.29 -7.03
C ARG A 317 -18.61 -3.74 -7.07
N ASP A 318 -18.88 -4.44 -8.15
CA ASP A 318 -18.54 -5.86 -8.30
C ASP A 318 -17.01 -6.05 -8.37
N ALA A 319 -16.28 -5.08 -8.96
CA ALA A 319 -14.82 -5.07 -8.98
C ALA A 319 -14.24 -4.84 -7.57
N LEU A 320 -14.75 -3.85 -6.83
CA LEU A 320 -14.32 -3.58 -5.44
C LEU A 320 -14.60 -4.79 -4.54
N GLU A 321 -15.75 -5.43 -4.67
CA GLU A 321 -16.09 -6.65 -3.94
C GLU A 321 -15.07 -7.77 -4.21
N LYS A 322 -14.71 -8.01 -5.46
CA LYS A 322 -13.68 -8.99 -5.83
C LYS A 322 -12.29 -8.62 -5.33
N LEU A 323 -11.90 -7.34 -5.42
CA LEU A 323 -10.60 -6.90 -4.90
C LEU A 323 -10.50 -7.05 -3.39
N GLN A 324 -11.56 -6.72 -2.65
CA GLN A 324 -11.59 -6.88 -1.19
C GLN A 324 -11.37 -8.33 -0.74
N LEU A 325 -11.66 -9.32 -1.59
CA LEU A 325 -11.38 -10.71 -1.32
C LEU A 325 -9.89 -11.03 -1.36
N ASN A 326 -9.20 -10.38 -2.28
CA ASN A 326 -7.77 -10.54 -2.47
C ASN A 326 -6.96 -9.58 -1.58
N ASP A 327 -7.62 -8.55 -1.05
CA ASP A 327 -7.03 -7.52 -0.20
C ASP A 327 -7.97 -7.17 0.95
N ALA A 328 -7.78 -7.84 2.08
CA ALA A 328 -8.61 -7.68 3.27
C ALA A 328 -8.44 -6.30 3.96
N SER A 329 -7.45 -5.51 3.56
CA SER A 329 -7.22 -4.15 4.07
C SER A 329 -8.04 -3.10 3.33
N LEU A 330 -8.56 -3.41 2.14
CA LEU A 330 -9.42 -2.52 1.37
C LEU A 330 -10.79 -2.36 2.06
N PHE A 331 -11.11 -1.13 2.39
CA PHE A 331 -12.43 -0.72 2.89
C PHE A 331 -13.17 0.06 1.81
N TYR A 332 -14.47 -0.14 1.66
CA TYR A 332 -15.31 0.70 0.81
C TYR A 332 -16.75 0.76 1.29
N GLU A 333 -17.38 1.89 1.07
CA GLU A 333 -18.79 2.15 1.34
C GLU A 333 -19.40 3.01 0.22
N PRO A 334 -20.71 2.90 -0.07
CA PRO A 334 -21.36 3.75 -1.07
C PRO A 334 -21.26 5.23 -0.72
N GLU A 335 -20.96 6.05 -1.71
CA GLU A 335 -20.88 7.50 -1.59
C GLU A 335 -21.57 8.18 -2.79
N THR A 336 -22.06 9.39 -2.58
CA THR A 336 -22.66 10.20 -3.64
C THR A 336 -22.03 11.59 -3.64
N SER A 337 -21.55 12.04 -4.80
CA SER A 337 -21.06 13.40 -5.04
C SER A 337 -22.04 14.16 -5.92
N ALA A 338 -22.27 15.42 -5.62
CA ALA A 338 -23.10 16.28 -6.46
C ALA A 338 -22.47 16.52 -7.85
N ALA A 339 -21.12 16.52 -7.92
CA ALA A 339 -20.38 16.72 -9.16
C ALA A 339 -20.15 15.42 -9.95
N LEU A 340 -19.91 14.27 -9.27
CA LEU A 340 -19.45 13.02 -9.89
C LEU A 340 -20.53 11.91 -9.89
N GLY A 341 -21.65 12.10 -9.20
CA GLY A 341 -22.73 11.12 -9.11
C GLY A 341 -22.48 10.02 -8.06
N PHE A 342 -22.86 8.79 -8.40
CA PHE A 342 -22.72 7.64 -7.49
C PHE A 342 -21.33 7.00 -7.61
N GLY A 343 -20.72 6.70 -6.47
CA GLY A 343 -19.42 6.08 -6.35
C GLY A 343 -19.23 5.41 -5.00
N PHE A 344 -17.99 5.25 -4.59
CA PHE A 344 -17.62 4.62 -3.32
C PHE A 344 -16.58 5.44 -2.59
N ARG A 345 -16.74 5.59 -1.29
CA ARG A 345 -15.69 6.04 -0.38
C ARG A 345 -14.82 4.85 -0.04
N CYS A 346 -13.56 4.89 -0.48
CA CYS A 346 -12.61 3.81 -0.26
C CYS A 346 -11.56 4.22 0.76
N GLY A 347 -11.14 3.26 1.60
CA GLY A 347 -10.10 3.43 2.61
C GLY A 347 -8.90 2.53 2.30
N PHE A 348 -7.70 3.08 2.47
CA PHE A 348 -6.41 2.48 2.10
C PHE A 348 -5.40 2.60 3.24
N LEU A 349 -4.38 1.74 3.23
CA LEU A 349 -3.30 1.78 4.20
C LEU A 349 -2.36 2.98 4.00
N GLY A 350 -2.17 3.38 2.75
CA GLY A 350 -1.34 4.51 2.35
C GLY A 350 -1.59 4.91 0.89
N LEU A 351 -0.79 5.82 0.35
CA LEU A 351 -0.92 6.27 -1.04
C LEU A 351 -0.54 5.20 -2.06
N LEU A 352 0.54 4.47 -1.82
CA LEU A 352 0.96 3.41 -2.73
C LEU A 352 -0.12 2.33 -2.84
N HIS A 353 -0.76 1.98 -1.72
CA HIS A 353 -1.90 1.07 -1.71
C HIS A 353 -3.07 1.62 -2.54
N LEU A 354 -3.40 2.92 -2.41
CA LEU A 354 -4.44 3.58 -3.21
C LEU A 354 -4.13 3.51 -4.71
N GLU A 355 -2.91 3.87 -5.10
CA GLU A 355 -2.50 3.85 -6.51
C GLU A 355 -2.58 2.45 -7.12
N ILE A 356 -2.14 1.43 -6.38
CA ILE A 356 -2.21 0.05 -6.82
C ILE A 356 -3.64 -0.42 -7.01
N ILE A 357 -4.54 -0.14 -6.05
CA ILE A 357 -5.96 -0.51 -6.17
C ILE A 357 -6.60 0.22 -7.36
N GLN A 358 -6.31 1.50 -7.55
CA GLN A 358 -6.79 2.25 -8.70
C GLN A 358 -6.33 1.64 -10.02
N GLU A 359 -5.02 1.40 -10.17
CA GLU A 359 -4.48 0.79 -11.39
C GLU A 359 -5.03 -0.62 -11.65
N ARG A 360 -5.26 -1.41 -10.60
CA ARG A 360 -5.90 -2.72 -10.72
C ARG A 360 -7.33 -2.61 -11.21
N LEU A 361 -8.12 -1.66 -10.68
CA LEU A 361 -9.49 -1.41 -11.15
C LEU A 361 -9.51 -1.00 -12.63
N GLU A 362 -8.57 -0.15 -13.04
CA GLU A 362 -8.45 0.30 -14.42
C GLU A 362 -8.00 -0.81 -15.38
N ARG A 363 -6.97 -1.61 -14.99
CA ARG A 363 -6.36 -2.61 -15.89
C ARG A 363 -7.06 -3.97 -15.87
N GLU A 364 -7.38 -4.50 -14.68
CA GLU A 364 -7.97 -5.83 -14.54
C GLU A 364 -9.47 -5.84 -14.83
N TYR A 365 -10.17 -4.73 -14.53
CA TYR A 365 -11.64 -4.62 -14.68
C TYR A 365 -12.07 -3.64 -15.78
N ASN A 366 -11.09 -3.01 -16.46
CA ASN A 366 -11.34 -2.07 -17.58
C ASN A 366 -12.30 -0.95 -17.18
N LEU A 367 -12.14 -0.39 -15.98
CA LEU A 367 -12.91 0.73 -15.45
C LEU A 367 -12.16 2.03 -15.68
N ASP A 368 -12.87 3.06 -16.14
CA ASP A 368 -12.33 4.42 -16.21
C ASP A 368 -12.81 5.18 -14.97
N LEU A 369 -11.87 5.62 -14.12
CA LEU A 369 -12.17 6.10 -12.77
C LEU A 369 -11.80 7.57 -12.58
N VAL A 370 -12.63 8.27 -11.83
CA VAL A 370 -12.33 9.59 -11.27
C VAL A 370 -12.15 9.43 -9.76
N THR A 371 -10.96 9.76 -9.26
CA THR A 371 -10.66 9.73 -7.84
C THR A 371 -10.66 11.13 -7.25
N THR A 372 -11.26 11.29 -6.06
CA THR A 372 -11.15 12.53 -5.30
C THR A 372 -9.79 12.60 -4.60
N ALA A 373 -9.44 13.77 -4.10
CA ALA A 373 -8.23 13.92 -3.31
C ALA A 373 -8.23 12.99 -2.10
N PRO A 374 -7.11 12.29 -1.83
CA PRO A 374 -6.96 11.54 -0.60
C PRO A 374 -7.10 12.44 0.62
N SER A 375 -7.72 11.92 1.67
CA SER A 375 -7.87 12.60 2.96
C SER A 375 -7.66 11.61 4.10
N VAL A 376 -7.31 12.12 5.28
CA VAL A 376 -7.23 11.34 6.51
C VAL A 376 -8.56 11.40 7.26
N ILE A 377 -8.72 10.59 8.30
CA ILE A 377 -9.85 10.72 9.22
C ILE A 377 -9.54 11.87 10.18
N TYR A 378 -10.45 12.85 10.26
CA TYR A 378 -10.42 13.88 11.28
C TYR A 378 -11.47 13.59 12.34
N LYS A 379 -11.19 13.90 13.60
CA LYS A 379 -12.20 13.87 14.66
C LYS A 379 -12.78 15.26 14.86
N VAL A 380 -14.07 15.38 14.68
CA VAL A 380 -14.80 16.64 14.88
C VAL A 380 -15.56 16.56 16.18
N HIS A 381 -15.17 17.37 17.15
CA HIS A 381 -15.83 17.51 18.43
C HIS A 381 -16.90 18.59 18.29
N LYS A 382 -18.16 18.20 18.50
CA LYS A 382 -19.30 19.11 18.40
C LYS A 382 -19.59 19.78 19.75
N THR A 383 -20.23 20.94 19.69
CA THR A 383 -20.64 21.71 20.86
C THR A 383 -21.67 21.00 21.77
N ASP A 384 -22.35 19.98 21.22
CA ASP A 384 -23.25 19.10 21.98
C ASP A 384 -22.51 17.94 22.70
N GLY A 385 -21.19 17.86 22.60
CA GLY A 385 -20.35 16.85 23.21
C GLY A 385 -20.21 15.55 22.38
N THR A 386 -20.82 15.46 21.20
CA THR A 386 -20.63 14.32 20.30
C THR A 386 -19.31 14.44 19.52
N VAL A 387 -18.69 13.29 19.22
CA VAL A 387 -17.48 13.21 18.38
C VAL A 387 -17.83 12.41 17.15
N ILE A 388 -17.53 12.97 15.99
CA ILE A 388 -17.73 12.29 14.69
C ILE A 388 -16.41 12.11 13.97
N ASP A 389 -16.25 10.97 13.31
CA ASP A 389 -15.13 10.69 12.42
C ASP A 389 -15.46 11.24 11.02
N LEU A 390 -14.70 12.24 10.59
CA LEU A 390 -14.87 12.90 9.31
C LEU A 390 -13.90 12.29 8.29
N THR A 391 -14.42 11.50 7.37
CA THR A 391 -13.67 10.91 6.25
C THR A 391 -13.80 11.70 4.96
N ASN A 392 -14.94 12.40 4.78
CA ASN A 392 -15.22 13.22 3.61
C ASN A 392 -15.38 14.69 4.00
N PRO A 393 -14.57 15.62 3.47
CA PRO A 393 -14.66 17.05 3.77
C PRO A 393 -16.05 17.66 3.53
N SER A 394 -16.82 17.12 2.57
CA SER A 394 -18.17 17.62 2.26
C SER A 394 -19.18 17.36 3.40
N ASN A 395 -18.89 16.42 4.28
CA ASN A 395 -19.73 16.08 5.44
C ASN A 395 -19.36 16.88 6.70
N LEU A 396 -18.51 17.90 6.60
CA LEU A 396 -18.17 18.75 7.74
C LEU A 396 -19.43 19.45 8.26
N PRO A 397 -19.75 19.36 9.57
CA PRO A 397 -20.84 20.10 10.19
C PRO A 397 -20.72 21.61 10.02
N ASP A 398 -21.82 22.33 10.26
CA ASP A 398 -21.78 23.79 10.29
C ASP A 398 -20.74 24.29 11.30
N PRO A 399 -19.92 25.30 10.98
CA PRO A 399 -18.92 25.82 11.92
C PRO A 399 -19.46 26.19 13.30
N SER A 400 -20.73 26.57 13.41
CA SER A 400 -21.39 26.88 14.69
C SER A 400 -21.61 25.65 15.58
N GLU A 401 -21.61 24.45 15.01
CA GLU A 401 -21.75 23.19 15.74
C GLU A 401 -20.41 22.58 16.15
N ILE A 402 -19.29 23.11 15.65
CA ILE A 402 -17.93 22.58 15.90
C ILE A 402 -17.32 23.31 17.09
N ASP A 403 -16.88 22.56 18.09
CA ASP A 403 -16.08 23.07 19.20
C ASP A 403 -14.60 23.12 18.81
N TYR A 404 -14.05 21.96 18.38
CA TYR A 404 -12.69 21.87 17.82
C TYR A 404 -12.57 20.61 16.95
N MET A 405 -11.46 20.54 16.21
CA MET A 405 -11.10 19.37 15.41
C MET A 405 -9.74 18.82 15.82
N GLU A 406 -9.58 17.50 15.63
CA GLU A 406 -8.33 16.80 15.82
C GLU A 406 -7.90 16.14 14.50
N GLU A 407 -6.59 16.16 14.26
CA GLU A 407 -5.97 15.47 13.13
C GLU A 407 -5.08 14.31 13.61
N PRO A 408 -4.92 13.24 12.81
CA PRO A 408 -4.06 12.13 13.15
C PRO A 408 -2.59 12.54 13.04
N LEU A 409 -1.82 12.20 14.09
CA LEU A 409 -0.37 12.33 14.13
C LEU A 409 0.29 10.98 13.97
N VAL A 410 1.45 10.99 13.35
CA VAL A 410 2.33 9.83 13.25
C VAL A 410 3.64 10.10 13.96
N LYS A 411 4.19 9.07 14.60
CA LYS A 411 5.58 8.99 14.97
C LYS A 411 6.37 8.60 13.73
N ALA A 412 7.23 9.48 13.28
CA ALA A 412 8.05 9.33 12.09
C ALA A 412 9.50 9.09 12.46
N GLU A 413 10.11 8.08 11.86
CA GLU A 413 11.51 7.73 11.99
C GLU A 413 12.18 7.88 10.62
N ILE A 414 13.14 8.80 10.54
CA ILE A 414 13.82 9.14 9.29
C ILE A 414 15.31 8.85 9.46
N MET A 415 15.78 7.81 8.81
CA MET A 415 17.20 7.53 8.75
C MET A 415 17.83 8.31 7.59
N VAL A 416 18.91 9.03 7.85
CA VAL A 416 19.55 9.90 6.87
C VAL A 416 21.05 10.00 7.12
N THR A 417 21.83 10.18 6.06
CA THR A 417 23.27 10.47 6.19
C THR A 417 23.48 11.90 6.73
N THR A 418 24.54 12.09 7.49
CA THR A 418 24.83 13.34 8.21
C THR A 418 24.84 14.58 7.31
N ASP A 419 25.22 14.44 6.03
CA ASP A 419 25.25 15.53 5.05
C ASP A 419 23.88 16.11 4.73
N TYR A 420 22.80 15.34 4.90
CA TYR A 420 21.44 15.73 4.53
C TYR A 420 20.52 15.99 5.74
N ILE A 421 21.03 15.94 6.98
CA ILE A 421 20.24 16.22 8.20
C ILE A 421 19.54 17.58 8.07
N GLY A 422 20.27 18.64 7.72
CA GLY A 422 19.72 19.99 7.61
C GLY A 422 18.55 20.09 6.62
N PRO A 423 18.72 19.68 5.35
CA PRO A 423 17.65 19.66 4.35
C PRO A 423 16.42 18.85 4.76
N ILE A 424 16.61 17.73 5.48
CA ILE A 424 15.48 16.89 5.94
C ILE A 424 14.78 17.52 7.14
N MET A 425 15.51 18.10 8.09
CA MET A 425 14.91 18.85 9.21
C MET A 425 14.07 20.02 8.69
N GLU A 426 14.56 20.74 7.67
CA GLU A 426 13.81 21.83 7.02
C GLU A 426 12.52 21.30 6.36
N LEU A 427 12.57 20.15 5.67
CA LEU A 427 11.40 19.51 5.10
C LEU A 427 10.36 19.20 6.18
N CYS A 428 10.77 18.55 7.27
CA CYS A 428 9.88 18.20 8.38
C CYS A 428 9.25 19.46 9.00
N GLN A 429 10.03 20.53 9.17
CA GLN A 429 9.51 21.81 9.69
C GLN A 429 8.48 22.43 8.73
N GLN A 430 8.70 22.40 7.41
CA GLN A 430 7.73 22.86 6.42
C GLN A 430 6.42 22.06 6.46
N ARG A 431 6.50 20.80 6.89
CA ARG A 431 5.36 19.88 7.06
C ARG A 431 4.80 19.87 8.50
N ARG A 432 5.01 20.93 9.27
CA ARG A 432 4.56 21.10 10.65
C ARG A 432 5.07 20.02 11.62
N GLY A 433 6.21 19.40 11.29
CA GLY A 433 6.79 18.35 12.10
C GLY A 433 7.31 18.89 13.44
N GLN A 434 7.00 18.17 14.51
CA GLN A 434 7.47 18.41 15.87
C GLN A 434 8.70 17.53 16.10
N TYR A 435 9.88 18.15 16.19
CA TYR A 435 11.14 17.45 16.45
C TYR A 435 11.13 16.81 17.84
N GLN A 436 11.39 15.51 17.91
CA GLN A 436 11.42 14.75 19.16
C GLN A 436 12.83 14.38 19.60
N GLY A 437 13.74 14.21 18.66
CA GLY A 437 15.12 13.84 18.95
C GLY A 437 15.89 13.40 17.72
N MET A 438 17.18 13.17 17.92
CA MET A 438 18.07 12.63 16.90
C MET A 438 19.08 11.71 17.58
N GLU A 439 19.30 10.56 17.01
CA GLU A 439 20.29 9.58 17.44
C GLU A 439 21.28 9.33 16.31
N TYR A 440 22.58 9.34 16.64
CA TYR A 440 23.61 8.94 15.69
C TYR A 440 23.77 7.43 15.77
N MET A 441 23.40 6.75 14.69
CA MET A 441 23.58 5.29 14.57
C MET A 441 25.04 4.96 14.29
N GLU A 442 25.69 5.83 13.51
CA GLU A 442 27.11 5.79 13.15
C GLU A 442 27.67 7.22 12.98
N THR A 443 28.97 7.32 12.67
CA THR A 443 29.60 8.62 12.36
C THR A 443 28.99 9.29 11.12
N THR A 444 28.40 8.54 10.22
CA THR A 444 27.89 9.00 8.92
C THR A 444 26.36 8.98 8.81
N ARG A 445 25.64 8.39 9.78
CA ARG A 445 24.19 8.23 9.75
C ARG A 445 23.52 8.66 11.04
N ALA A 446 22.35 9.27 10.91
CA ALA A 446 21.50 9.67 12.03
C ALA A 446 20.05 9.22 11.79
N MET A 447 19.38 8.87 12.89
CA MET A 447 17.95 8.66 12.96
C MET A 447 17.30 9.92 13.53
N LEU A 448 16.40 10.52 12.78
CA LEU A 448 15.60 11.68 13.19
C LEU A 448 14.22 11.20 13.63
N HIS A 449 13.77 11.64 14.79
CA HIS A 449 12.44 11.34 15.32
C HIS A 449 11.57 12.59 15.27
N TYR A 450 10.41 12.46 14.65
CA TYR A 450 9.42 13.53 14.50
C TYR A 450 8.02 13.04 14.81
N HIS A 451 7.18 13.94 15.32
CA HIS A 451 5.73 13.79 15.21
C HIS A 451 5.27 14.64 14.03
N LEU A 452 4.59 14.02 13.08
CA LEU A 452 4.12 14.68 11.84
C LEU A 452 2.61 14.48 11.71
N PRO A 453 1.86 15.51 11.28
CA PRO A 453 0.46 15.30 10.88
C PRO A 453 0.40 14.37 9.67
N LEU A 454 -0.41 13.32 9.75
CA LEU A 454 -0.52 12.33 8.68
C LEU A 454 -0.89 12.97 7.34
N ASN A 455 -1.76 13.98 7.35
CA ASN A 455 -2.16 14.68 6.14
C ASN A 455 -1.03 15.44 5.43
N GLU A 456 0.07 15.75 6.12
CA GLU A 456 1.22 16.43 5.54
C GLU A 456 2.23 15.48 4.89
N ILE A 457 2.10 14.17 5.13
CA ILE A 457 3.01 13.15 4.59
C ILE A 457 2.38 12.28 3.50
N ILE A 458 1.05 12.25 3.38
CA ILE A 458 0.36 11.39 2.42
C ILE A 458 0.46 11.83 0.96
N TYR A 459 0.95 13.03 0.65
CA TYR A 459 1.03 13.49 -0.74
C TYR A 459 2.41 13.27 -1.33
N ASP A 460 3.29 14.22 -1.18
CA ASP A 460 4.59 14.29 -1.87
C ASP A 460 5.80 14.23 -0.92
N PHE A 461 5.55 13.94 0.37
CA PHE A 461 6.61 13.95 1.38
C PHE A 461 7.73 12.94 1.09
N PHE A 462 7.37 11.73 0.67
CA PHE A 462 8.34 10.67 0.37
C PHE A 462 9.24 11.04 -0.83
N ASP A 463 8.64 11.62 -1.88
CA ASP A 463 9.38 12.07 -3.05
C ASP A 463 10.29 13.27 -2.72
N ALA A 464 9.79 14.21 -1.92
CA ALA A 464 10.55 15.32 -1.40
C ALA A 464 11.72 14.85 -0.51
N LEU A 465 11.49 13.84 0.33
CA LEU A 465 12.51 13.23 1.19
C LEU A 465 13.64 12.62 0.34
N LYS A 466 13.28 11.78 -0.62
CA LYS A 466 14.24 11.17 -1.55
C LYS A 466 15.01 12.21 -2.37
N SER A 467 14.31 13.18 -2.91
CA SER A 467 14.92 14.24 -3.72
C SER A 467 15.94 15.05 -2.90
N ARG A 468 15.58 15.48 -1.68
CA ARG A 468 16.46 16.30 -0.82
C ARG A 468 17.64 15.52 -0.24
N SER A 469 17.52 14.21 -0.12
CA SER A 469 18.59 13.32 0.37
C SER A 469 19.35 12.61 -0.76
N LYS A 470 19.04 12.88 -2.03
CA LYS A 470 19.57 12.16 -3.21
C LYS A 470 19.35 10.64 -3.11
N GLY A 471 18.25 10.21 -2.52
CA GLY A 471 17.89 8.81 -2.33
C GLY A 471 18.48 8.15 -1.08
N TYR A 472 19.25 8.87 -0.25
CA TYR A 472 19.90 8.31 0.95
C TYR A 472 19.03 8.34 2.22
N ALA A 473 17.85 8.96 2.19
CA ALA A 473 16.94 8.92 3.34
C ALA A 473 15.91 7.81 3.19
N SER A 474 15.73 7.05 4.26
CA SER A 474 14.61 6.14 4.44
C SER A 474 13.64 6.66 5.49
N PHE A 475 12.40 6.26 5.40
CA PHE A 475 11.29 6.77 6.19
C PHE A 475 10.36 5.64 6.60
N ASP A 476 10.05 5.59 7.88
CA ASP A 476 9.01 4.74 8.44
C ASP A 476 8.14 5.55 9.39
N TYR A 477 6.89 5.14 9.60
CA TYR A 477 5.97 5.84 10.48
C TYR A 477 4.90 4.93 11.06
N GLU A 478 4.45 5.27 12.26
CA GLU A 478 3.35 4.61 12.94
C GLU A 478 2.34 5.63 13.46
N LEU A 479 1.06 5.26 13.54
CA LEU A 479 0.02 6.15 14.06
C LEU A 479 0.23 6.36 15.56
N LEU A 480 0.46 7.61 15.96
CA LEU A 480 0.63 7.99 17.36
C LEU A 480 -0.71 8.24 18.06
N GLY A 481 -1.66 8.84 17.36
CA GLY A 481 -2.96 9.23 17.91
C GLY A 481 -3.52 10.47 17.23
N TYR A 482 -4.33 11.24 17.94
CA TYR A 482 -4.97 12.44 17.43
C TYR A 482 -4.60 13.65 18.29
N GLU A 483 -4.38 14.80 17.66
CA GLU A 483 -4.07 16.06 18.33
C GLU A 483 -4.98 17.17 17.79
N ARG A 484 -5.40 18.07 18.70
CA ARG A 484 -6.17 19.25 18.33
C ARG A 484 -5.39 20.16 17.41
N SER A 485 -6.01 20.59 16.32
CA SER A 485 -5.40 21.46 15.32
C SER A 485 -6.42 22.48 14.79
N GLU A 486 -5.90 23.62 14.34
CA GLU A 486 -6.68 24.68 13.69
C GLU A 486 -6.92 24.31 12.21
N LEU A 487 -7.98 23.56 11.98
CA LEU A 487 -8.35 23.03 10.67
C LEU A 487 -9.53 23.79 10.09
N VAL A 488 -9.49 23.98 8.78
CA VAL A 488 -10.55 24.64 8.02
C VAL A 488 -10.89 23.85 6.75
N LYS A 489 -12.14 23.92 6.31
CA LYS A 489 -12.56 23.41 5.01
C LYS A 489 -12.18 24.41 3.93
N LEU A 490 -11.37 23.94 2.97
CA LEU A 490 -11.00 24.67 1.77
C LEU A 490 -11.84 24.17 0.60
N ASP A 491 -12.74 25.00 0.09
CA ASP A 491 -13.59 24.70 -1.04
C ASP A 491 -13.07 25.30 -2.34
N ILE A 492 -13.14 24.53 -3.41
CA ILE A 492 -12.81 25.00 -4.75
C ILE A 492 -14.11 25.26 -5.54
N LEU A 493 -14.25 26.49 -6.03
CA LEU A 493 -15.36 26.87 -6.87
C LEU A 493 -14.88 27.06 -8.32
N VAL A 494 -15.53 26.36 -9.24
CA VAL A 494 -15.31 26.50 -10.68
C VAL A 494 -16.54 27.15 -11.28
N ASN A 495 -16.36 28.24 -11.98
CA ASN A 495 -17.46 29.07 -12.50
C ASN A 495 -18.46 29.53 -11.43
N LYS A 496 -18.01 29.70 -10.15
CA LYS A 496 -18.78 30.05 -8.96
C LYS A 496 -19.63 28.92 -8.38
N GLU A 497 -19.54 27.71 -8.89
CA GLU A 497 -20.17 26.52 -8.34
C GLU A 497 -19.13 25.73 -7.54
N GLU A 498 -19.48 25.31 -6.35
CA GLU A 498 -18.63 24.47 -5.50
C GLU A 498 -18.49 23.09 -6.13
N VAL A 499 -17.26 22.59 -6.16
CA VAL A 499 -16.95 21.24 -6.62
C VAL A 499 -16.58 20.41 -5.39
N ASP A 500 -17.54 19.67 -4.86
CA ASP A 500 -17.43 18.88 -3.63
C ASP A 500 -16.26 17.87 -3.67
N ALA A 501 -15.97 17.31 -4.83
CA ALA A 501 -14.84 16.42 -5.06
C ALA A 501 -13.46 17.10 -4.93
N LEU A 502 -13.40 18.43 -4.89
CA LEU A 502 -12.21 19.26 -4.70
C LEU A 502 -12.24 20.03 -3.38
N SER A 503 -13.00 19.57 -2.40
CA SER A 503 -12.99 20.12 -1.05
C SER A 503 -11.95 19.40 -0.18
N PHE A 504 -11.24 20.15 0.66
CA PHE A 504 -10.15 19.65 1.51
C PHE A 504 -10.29 20.16 2.94
N ILE A 505 -9.84 19.36 3.90
CA ILE A 505 -9.55 19.86 5.24
C ILE A 505 -8.05 20.18 5.27
N VAL A 506 -7.73 21.41 5.63
CA VAL A 506 -6.35 21.92 5.66
C VAL A 506 -6.08 22.70 6.95
N PHE A 507 -4.82 22.78 7.33
CA PHE A 507 -4.41 23.68 8.42
C PHE A 507 -4.66 25.14 8.02
N GLU A 508 -5.27 25.93 8.89
CA GLU A 508 -5.68 27.31 8.60
C GLU A 508 -4.51 28.16 8.11
N GLY A 509 -3.34 28.02 8.74
CA GLY A 509 -2.14 28.75 8.37
C GLY A 509 -1.63 28.48 6.96
N SER A 510 -1.91 27.32 6.38
CA SER A 510 -1.51 26.91 5.03
C SER A 510 -2.60 27.07 3.97
N ALA A 511 -3.84 27.37 4.38
CA ALA A 511 -5.02 27.39 3.51
C ALA A 511 -4.86 28.33 2.30
N TYR A 512 -4.30 29.51 2.50
CA TYR A 512 -4.07 30.48 1.40
C TYR A 512 -3.10 29.95 0.35
N GLU A 513 -1.94 29.45 0.78
CA GLU A 513 -0.91 28.96 -0.12
C GLU A 513 -1.40 27.74 -0.91
N ARG A 514 -2.02 26.77 -0.23
CA ARG A 514 -2.64 25.60 -0.87
C ARG A 514 -3.73 26.01 -1.85
N GLY A 515 -4.66 26.85 -1.43
CA GLY A 515 -5.75 27.31 -2.29
C GLY A 515 -5.26 28.05 -3.54
N ARG A 516 -4.19 28.84 -3.42
CA ARG A 516 -3.56 29.51 -4.54
C ARG A 516 -2.93 28.51 -5.52
N LYS A 517 -2.09 27.59 -5.05
CA LYS A 517 -1.45 26.56 -5.87
C LYS A 517 -2.50 25.70 -6.61
N MET A 518 -3.57 25.31 -5.92
CA MET A 518 -4.68 24.56 -6.51
C MET A 518 -5.36 25.35 -7.65
N CYS A 519 -5.65 26.63 -7.44
CA CYS A 519 -6.26 27.46 -8.48
C CYS A 519 -5.32 27.62 -9.69
N GLU A 520 -4.01 27.72 -9.48
CA GLU A 520 -2.99 27.80 -10.53
C GLU A 520 -2.94 26.50 -11.35
N LYS A 521 -2.85 25.32 -10.71
CA LYS A 521 -2.87 24.02 -11.38
C LYS A 521 -4.17 23.76 -12.14
N LEU A 522 -5.31 24.00 -11.54
CA LEU A 522 -6.62 23.86 -12.21
C LEU A 522 -6.76 24.77 -13.43
N LYS A 523 -6.20 25.98 -13.40
CA LYS A 523 -6.18 26.89 -14.54
C LYS A 523 -5.38 26.32 -15.72
N GLU A 524 -4.34 25.56 -15.48
CA GLU A 524 -3.52 24.90 -16.50
C GLU A 524 -4.25 23.73 -17.15
N GLU A 525 -4.95 22.93 -16.33
CA GLU A 525 -5.60 21.70 -16.77
C GLU A 525 -7.01 21.91 -17.35
N ILE A 526 -7.76 22.92 -16.88
CA ILE A 526 -9.11 23.19 -17.40
C ILE A 526 -9.02 23.82 -18.78
N PRO A 527 -9.61 23.22 -19.84
CA PRO A 527 -9.52 23.72 -21.19
C PRO A 527 -10.26 25.07 -21.35
N ARG A 528 -9.69 25.95 -22.18
CA ARG A 528 -10.33 27.25 -22.50
C ARG A 528 -11.64 27.03 -23.22
N GLN A 529 -12.68 27.71 -22.74
CA GLN A 529 -13.99 27.73 -23.37
C GLN A 529 -14.29 29.09 -24.02
N LEU A 530 -15.48 29.24 -24.60
CA LEU A 530 -15.90 30.49 -25.25
C LEU A 530 -16.19 31.62 -24.24
N PHE A 531 -16.18 31.32 -22.93
CA PHE A 531 -16.36 32.27 -21.84
C PHE A 531 -15.23 32.14 -20.82
N GLU A 532 -15.10 33.12 -19.94
CA GLU A 532 -14.11 33.08 -18.86
C GLU A 532 -14.60 32.18 -17.70
N ILE A 533 -13.72 31.29 -17.23
CA ILE A 533 -14.00 30.42 -16.12
C ILE A 533 -13.20 30.92 -14.91
N PRO A 534 -13.84 31.54 -13.91
CA PRO A 534 -13.18 31.84 -12.64
C PRO A 534 -13.03 30.56 -11.84
N ILE A 535 -11.83 30.34 -11.30
CA ILE A 535 -11.48 29.30 -10.35
C ILE A 535 -11.19 30.02 -9.05
N GLN A 536 -11.83 29.62 -7.96
CA GLN A 536 -11.73 30.32 -6.68
C GLN A 536 -11.53 29.30 -5.57
N ALA A 537 -10.65 29.60 -4.62
CA ALA A 537 -10.53 28.88 -3.38
C ALA A 537 -11.17 29.69 -2.25
N ALA A 538 -11.99 29.05 -1.44
CA ALA A 538 -12.74 29.70 -0.37
C ALA A 538 -12.61 28.93 0.95
N VAL A 539 -12.63 29.67 2.06
CA VAL A 539 -12.79 29.13 3.41
C VAL A 539 -14.09 29.72 3.96
N GLY A 540 -15.10 28.86 4.12
CA GLY A 540 -16.46 29.30 4.37
C GLY A 540 -16.97 30.25 3.28
N SER A 541 -17.44 31.44 3.65
CA SER A 541 -17.91 32.45 2.70
C SER A 541 -16.81 33.32 2.09
N LYS A 542 -15.57 33.23 2.59
CA LYS A 542 -14.44 34.08 2.20
C LYS A 542 -13.63 33.46 1.08
N ILE A 543 -13.59 34.12 -0.09
CA ILE A 543 -12.66 33.77 -1.18
C ILE A 543 -11.25 34.22 -0.78
N ILE A 544 -10.31 33.26 -0.71
CA ILE A 544 -8.93 33.50 -0.32
C ILE A 544 -7.98 33.55 -1.51
N ALA A 545 -8.27 32.81 -2.59
CA ALA A 545 -7.47 32.83 -3.81
C ALA A 545 -8.38 32.78 -5.05
N ARG A 546 -7.88 33.31 -6.17
CA ARG A 546 -8.62 33.32 -7.43
C ARG A 546 -7.70 33.32 -8.62
N GLU A 547 -8.02 32.43 -9.57
CA GLU A 547 -7.46 32.41 -10.92
C GLU A 547 -8.58 32.43 -11.97
N THR A 548 -8.21 32.65 -13.23
CA THR A 548 -9.20 32.72 -14.33
C THR A 548 -8.65 32.07 -15.58
N VAL A 549 -9.37 31.08 -16.11
CA VAL A 549 -9.13 30.52 -17.44
C VAL A 549 -9.71 31.47 -18.46
N ARG A 550 -8.85 32.07 -19.30
CA ARG A 550 -9.27 33.08 -20.30
C ARG A 550 -10.12 32.45 -21.40
N ALA A 551 -11.17 33.15 -21.80
CA ALA A 551 -12.00 32.72 -22.91
C ALA A 551 -11.21 32.59 -24.22
N MET A 552 -11.56 31.61 -25.06
CA MET A 552 -11.09 31.55 -26.43
C MET A 552 -11.59 32.81 -27.18
N ARG A 553 -10.67 33.52 -27.85
CA ARG A 553 -11.01 34.64 -28.69
C ARG A 553 -11.31 34.12 -30.10
N LYS A 554 -12.56 34.26 -30.51
CA LYS A 554 -12.92 34.18 -31.92
C LYS A 554 -12.65 35.54 -32.53
N ASP A 555 -11.78 35.65 -33.51
CA ASP A 555 -11.52 36.90 -34.19
C ASP A 555 -12.74 37.24 -35.07
N VAL A 556 -13.72 37.94 -34.46
CA VAL A 556 -14.94 38.40 -35.16
C VAL A 556 -14.68 39.57 -36.09
N LEU A 557 -13.46 40.15 -36.00
CA LEU A 557 -13.06 41.32 -36.82
C LEU A 557 -12.30 40.90 -38.07
N ALA A 558 -11.86 39.64 -38.21
CA ALA A 558 -11.10 39.14 -39.36
C ALA A 558 -11.82 39.33 -40.71
N LYS A 559 -13.16 39.39 -40.69
CA LYS A 559 -13.98 39.64 -41.88
C LYS A 559 -14.40 41.11 -42.08
N CYS A 560 -13.93 42.04 -41.25
CA CYS A 560 -14.23 43.46 -41.37
C CYS A 560 -13.13 44.16 -42.16
N TYR A 561 -13.29 44.19 -43.50
CA TYR A 561 -12.49 45.03 -44.37
C TYR A 561 -13.01 46.50 -44.30
N GLY A 562 -12.11 47.44 -43.94
CA GLY A 562 -12.40 48.87 -43.91
C GLY A 562 -12.62 49.49 -42.53
N GLY A 563 -12.53 50.82 -42.45
CA GLY A 563 -12.46 51.59 -41.20
C GLY A 563 -13.78 51.82 -40.46
N ASP A 564 -14.81 50.98 -40.62
CA ASP A 564 -16.11 51.16 -39.94
C ASP A 564 -16.00 50.77 -38.42
N ILE A 565 -15.68 51.76 -37.61
CA ILE A 565 -15.54 51.72 -36.17
C ILE A 565 -16.85 51.32 -35.49
N SER A 566 -17.98 51.74 -36.01
CA SER A 566 -19.32 51.49 -35.45
C SER A 566 -19.67 49.99 -35.56
N ARG A 567 -19.39 49.39 -36.71
CA ARG A 567 -19.61 47.97 -36.97
C ARG A 567 -18.69 47.07 -36.12
N LYS A 568 -17.42 47.48 -35.94
CA LYS A 568 -16.47 46.80 -35.07
C LYS A 568 -16.93 46.82 -33.61
N LYS A 569 -17.37 47.95 -33.07
CA LYS A 569 -17.94 48.09 -31.72
C LYS A 569 -19.17 47.20 -31.54
N LYS A 570 -20.12 47.20 -32.47
CA LYS A 570 -21.34 46.41 -32.42
C LYS A 570 -21.07 44.91 -32.44
N LEU A 571 -20.07 44.44 -33.19
CA LEU A 571 -19.65 43.04 -33.23
C LEU A 571 -18.98 42.60 -31.92
N LEU A 572 -18.16 43.47 -31.34
CA LEU A 572 -17.52 43.21 -30.03
C LEU A 572 -18.56 43.21 -28.90
N GLU A 573 -19.56 44.07 -28.91
CA GLU A 573 -20.67 44.07 -27.95
C GLU A 573 -21.52 42.81 -28.06
N LYS A 574 -21.90 42.38 -29.27
CA LYS A 574 -22.61 41.11 -29.50
C LYS A 574 -21.80 39.90 -29.03
N GLN A 575 -20.48 39.91 -29.23
CA GLN A 575 -19.60 38.87 -28.73
C GLN A 575 -19.58 38.84 -27.19
N LYS A 576 -19.54 40.01 -26.56
CA LYS A 576 -19.57 40.15 -25.09
C LYS A 576 -20.89 39.66 -24.49
N GLU A 577 -22.02 40.02 -25.12
CA GLU A 577 -23.35 39.53 -24.70
C GLU A 577 -23.51 38.04 -24.93
N GLY A 578 -23.05 37.50 -26.07
CA GLY A 578 -23.04 36.06 -26.33
C GLY A 578 -22.22 35.26 -25.31
N LYS A 579 -21.04 35.76 -24.95
CA LYS A 579 -20.22 35.17 -23.88
C LYS A 579 -20.91 35.21 -22.51
N LYS A 580 -21.63 36.31 -22.21
CA LYS A 580 -22.37 36.42 -20.94
C LYS A 580 -23.53 35.42 -20.86
N ARG A 581 -24.27 35.21 -22.00
CA ARG A 581 -25.33 34.20 -22.07
C ARG A 581 -24.77 32.76 -21.97
N MET A 582 -23.68 32.46 -22.68
CA MET A 582 -23.03 31.13 -22.61
C MET A 582 -22.53 30.80 -21.20
N ARG A 583 -22.03 31.79 -20.45
CA ARG A 583 -21.62 31.62 -19.06
C ARG A 583 -22.78 31.28 -18.11
N GLN A 584 -24.01 31.70 -18.43
CA GLN A 584 -25.21 31.43 -17.64
C GLN A 584 -25.79 30.04 -17.88
N VAL A 585 -25.43 29.38 -18.99
CA VAL A 585 -26.01 28.08 -19.43
C VAL A 585 -24.96 26.98 -19.54
N GLY A 586 -23.66 27.31 -19.53
CA GLY A 586 -22.59 26.35 -19.78
C GLY A 586 -22.12 25.67 -18.49
N ASN A 587 -22.33 24.38 -18.38
CA ASN A 587 -21.59 23.54 -17.45
C ASN A 587 -20.11 23.51 -17.85
N VAL A 588 -19.22 23.64 -16.87
CA VAL A 588 -17.79 23.50 -17.09
C VAL A 588 -17.42 22.04 -16.84
N GLU A 589 -17.03 21.37 -17.89
CA GLU A 589 -16.45 20.02 -17.79
C GLU A 589 -15.04 20.13 -17.19
N ILE A 590 -14.83 19.47 -16.05
CA ILE A 590 -13.52 19.39 -15.38
C ILE A 590 -12.89 18.07 -15.82
N PRO A 591 -11.75 18.10 -16.56
CA PRO A 591 -11.08 16.86 -16.98
C PRO A 591 -10.61 16.04 -15.76
N GLN A 592 -10.62 14.72 -15.88
CA GLN A 592 -10.08 13.81 -14.85
C GLN A 592 -8.65 14.20 -14.40
N LYS A 593 -7.81 14.58 -15.35
CA LYS A 593 -6.44 15.04 -15.09
C LYS A 593 -6.38 16.23 -14.14
N ALA A 594 -7.40 17.10 -14.11
CA ALA A 594 -7.47 18.24 -13.20
C ALA A 594 -7.64 17.81 -11.73
N PHE A 595 -8.36 16.72 -11.46
CA PHE A 595 -8.48 16.17 -10.11
C PHE A 595 -7.16 15.60 -9.62
N MET A 596 -6.39 14.94 -10.50
CA MET A 596 -5.09 14.39 -10.16
C MET A 596 -4.01 15.47 -10.01
N SER A 597 -4.07 16.56 -10.80
CA SER A 597 -3.07 17.63 -10.77
C SER A 597 -3.03 18.41 -9.45
N VAL A 598 -4.17 18.52 -8.74
CA VAL A 598 -4.24 19.18 -7.43
C VAL A 598 -3.63 18.33 -6.29
N LEU A 599 -3.32 17.06 -6.54
CA LEU A 599 -2.67 16.19 -5.55
C LEU A 599 -1.14 16.40 -5.53
N LYS A 600 -0.57 16.83 -6.65
CA LYS A 600 0.87 17.06 -6.86
C LYS A 600 1.18 18.54 -6.90
N LEU A 601 1.00 19.24 -5.78
CA LEU A 601 1.16 20.71 -5.72
C LEU A 601 2.61 21.18 -5.75
N ASP A 602 3.56 20.34 -5.36
CA ASP A 602 4.98 20.71 -5.19
C ASP A 602 5.90 20.16 -6.30
N GLU A 603 5.37 19.45 -7.31
CA GLU A 603 6.11 19.11 -8.53
C GLU A 603 6.19 20.34 -9.45
N ASN A 604 7.37 20.98 -9.48
CA ASN A 604 7.82 21.92 -10.51
C ASN A 604 9.12 21.43 -11.12
#